data_5584665134180b56252ed9deb0df0cec
#
_entry.id   5584665134180b56252ed9deb0df0cec
#
_cell.length_a   1.000
_cell.length_b   1.000
_cell.length_c   1.000
_cell.angle_alpha   90.00
_cell.angle_beta   90.00
_cell.angle_gamma   90.00
#
_symmetry.space_group_name_H-M   'P 1'
#
loop_
_entity.id
_entity.type
_entity.pdbx_description
1 polymer ?
#
loop_
_entity_poly.entity_id
_entity_poly.type
_entity_poly.pdbx_seq_one_letter_code
_entity_poly.pdbx_strand_id
1 'polypeptide(L)'
;LSGYESEEYLQRVASYLNNKIAELSTLPGYSHQPQDTRSTLLALNIADDYFKAKAQADSMEEDMESKDRETYDIKHDLIAAQIQIDKLKQEIEALRKGRAGQTSKNAAVPSAAGADA
;
A
#
# COMPACT_ATOMS: atom_id res chain seq x y z
N LEU A 1 -4.74 6.51 -33.59
CA LEU A 1 -5.11 5.13 -33.23
C LEU A 1 -4.61 4.18 -34.35
N SER A 2 -3.80 3.22 -33.97
CA SER A 2 -3.32 2.21 -34.85
C SER A 2 -4.38 1.10 -35.03
N GLY A 3 -4.31 0.33 -36.13
CA GLY A 3 -5.22 -0.78 -36.33
C GLY A 3 -5.02 -1.96 -35.39
N TYR A 4 -4.07 -1.84 -34.44
CA TYR A 4 -3.76 -2.90 -33.47
C TYR A 4 -4.50 -2.73 -32.15
N GLU A 5 -5.25 -1.63 -31.98
CA GLU A 5 -6.01 -1.42 -30.76
C GLU A 5 -7.22 -2.34 -30.73
N SER A 6 -7.58 -2.82 -29.52
CA SER A 6 -8.76 -3.67 -29.37
C SER A 6 -10.04 -2.88 -29.62
N GLU A 7 -11.08 -3.56 -30.09
CA GLU A 7 -12.39 -2.97 -30.26
C GLU A 7 -12.94 -2.42 -28.95
N GLU A 8 -12.71 -3.13 -27.86
CA GLU A 8 -13.13 -2.70 -26.53
C GLU A 8 -12.46 -1.38 -26.12
N TYR A 9 -11.17 -1.25 -26.41
CA TYR A 9 -10.44 -0.02 -26.15
C TYR A 9 -11.00 1.14 -26.99
N LEU A 10 -11.23 0.90 -28.27
CA LEU A 10 -11.78 1.91 -29.16
C LEU A 10 -13.17 2.38 -28.72
N GLN A 11 -14.00 1.46 -28.22
CA GLN A 11 -15.31 1.80 -27.67
C GLN A 11 -15.19 2.68 -26.43
N ARG A 12 -14.20 2.42 -25.57
CA ARG A 12 -13.95 3.27 -24.39
C ARG A 12 -13.52 4.67 -24.81
N VAL A 13 -12.66 4.77 -25.79
CA VAL A 13 -12.23 6.07 -26.33
C VAL A 13 -13.42 6.83 -26.90
N ALA A 14 -14.23 6.16 -27.70
CA ALA A 14 -15.42 6.76 -28.29
C ALA A 14 -16.42 7.21 -27.22
N SER A 15 -16.65 6.41 -26.21
CA SER A 15 -17.55 6.75 -25.11
C SER A 15 -17.05 7.97 -24.33
N TYR A 16 -15.78 8.02 -24.04
CA TYR A 16 -15.16 9.17 -23.39
C TYR A 16 -15.38 10.44 -24.21
N LEU A 17 -15.08 10.36 -25.50
CA LEU A 17 -15.20 11.50 -26.40
C LEU A 17 -16.65 11.99 -26.51
N ASN A 18 -17.59 11.05 -26.66
CA ASN A 18 -19.02 11.39 -26.74
C ASN A 18 -19.52 12.04 -25.44
N ASN A 19 -19.09 11.52 -24.31
CA ASN A 19 -19.45 12.09 -23.01
C ASN A 19 -18.87 13.49 -22.87
N LYS A 20 -17.67 13.74 -23.34
CA LYS A 20 -17.00 15.02 -23.29
C LYS A 20 -17.75 16.04 -24.17
N ILE A 21 -18.14 15.64 -25.36
CA ILE A 21 -18.92 16.49 -26.27
C ILE A 21 -20.26 16.84 -25.64
N ALA A 22 -20.95 15.85 -25.06
CA ALA A 22 -22.22 16.06 -24.39
C ALA A 22 -22.07 17.03 -23.20
N GLU A 23 -21.03 16.89 -22.42
CA GLU A 23 -20.71 17.74 -21.28
C GLU A 23 -20.48 19.19 -21.71
N LEU A 24 -19.66 19.38 -22.75
CA LEU A 24 -19.38 20.73 -23.30
C LEU A 24 -20.63 21.36 -23.91
N SER A 25 -21.51 20.55 -24.51
CA SER A 25 -22.75 21.04 -25.11
C SER A 25 -23.72 21.62 -24.11
N THR A 26 -23.56 21.33 -22.81
CA THR A 26 -24.39 21.92 -21.75
C THR A 26 -23.92 23.32 -21.35
N LEU A 27 -22.73 23.74 -21.79
CA LEU A 27 -22.23 25.07 -21.47
C LEU A 27 -22.97 26.12 -22.28
N PRO A 28 -23.35 27.25 -21.65
CA PRO A 28 -24.03 28.33 -22.37
C PRO A 28 -23.19 28.85 -23.54
N GLY A 29 -23.82 28.93 -24.70
CA GLY A 29 -23.16 29.49 -25.88
C GLY A 29 -22.21 28.56 -26.62
N TYR A 30 -21.92 27.37 -26.11
CA TYR A 30 -21.01 26.44 -26.78
C TYR A 30 -21.51 26.05 -28.17
N SER A 31 -22.82 25.73 -28.27
CA SER A 31 -23.43 25.30 -29.52
C SER A 31 -23.43 26.38 -30.60
N HIS A 32 -23.30 27.64 -30.20
CA HIS A 32 -23.31 28.78 -31.13
C HIS A 32 -21.91 29.19 -31.57
N GLN A 33 -20.88 28.55 -31.03
CA GLN A 33 -19.51 28.83 -31.43
C GLN A 33 -19.18 28.20 -32.78
N PRO A 34 -18.24 28.81 -33.54
CA PRO A 34 -17.76 28.17 -34.77
C PRO A 34 -17.18 26.80 -34.53
N GLN A 35 -17.20 25.97 -35.53
CA GLN A 35 -16.67 24.60 -35.47
C GLN A 35 -15.23 24.56 -34.95
N ASP A 36 -14.39 25.46 -35.46
CA ASP A 36 -12.98 25.53 -35.04
C ASP A 36 -12.83 25.82 -33.55
N THR A 37 -13.65 26.73 -33.03
CA THR A 37 -13.64 27.08 -31.62
C THR A 37 -14.11 25.89 -30.77
N ARG A 38 -15.17 25.21 -31.21
CA ARG A 38 -15.69 24.03 -30.48
C ARG A 38 -14.66 22.92 -30.45
N SER A 39 -13.98 22.68 -31.59
CA SER A 39 -12.92 21.67 -31.67
C SER A 39 -11.74 22.01 -30.78
N THR A 40 -11.36 23.27 -30.72
CA THR A 40 -10.27 23.73 -29.86
C THR A 40 -10.62 23.57 -28.39
N LEU A 41 -11.85 23.93 -28.00
CA LEU A 41 -12.30 23.75 -26.62
C LEU A 41 -12.34 22.28 -26.23
N LEU A 42 -12.78 21.43 -27.11
CA LEU A 42 -12.79 19.97 -26.89
C LEU A 42 -11.36 19.46 -26.69
N ALA A 43 -10.45 19.86 -27.56
CA ALA A 43 -9.05 19.45 -27.45
C ALA A 43 -8.41 19.93 -26.15
N LEU A 44 -8.67 21.17 -25.74
CA LEU A 44 -8.17 21.71 -24.47
C LEU A 44 -8.73 20.95 -23.27
N ASN A 45 -10.00 20.59 -23.31
CA ASN A 45 -10.61 19.81 -22.23
C ASN A 45 -10.01 18.42 -22.12
N ILE A 46 -9.77 17.77 -23.26
CA ILE A 46 -9.15 16.45 -23.30
C ILE A 46 -7.73 16.53 -22.73
N ALA A 47 -6.96 17.53 -23.14
CA ALA A 47 -5.61 17.73 -22.64
C ALA A 47 -5.60 18.01 -21.12
N ASP A 48 -6.55 18.80 -20.65
CA ASP A 48 -6.70 19.08 -19.22
C ASP A 48 -6.96 17.80 -18.42
N ASP A 49 -7.89 16.97 -18.92
CA ASP A 49 -8.20 15.68 -18.29
C ASP A 49 -6.96 14.77 -18.26
N TYR A 50 -6.18 14.77 -19.33
CA TYR A 50 -4.96 13.98 -19.41
C TYR A 50 -3.96 14.41 -18.33
N PHE A 51 -3.69 15.70 -18.22
CA PHE A 51 -2.71 16.21 -17.25
C PHE A 51 -3.17 16.01 -15.81
N LYS A 52 -4.48 16.13 -15.55
CA LYS A 52 -5.04 15.86 -14.23
C LYS A 52 -4.91 14.37 -13.88
N ALA A 53 -5.23 13.50 -14.83
CA ALA A 53 -5.09 12.06 -14.64
C ALA A 53 -3.63 11.67 -14.43
N LYS A 54 -2.72 12.27 -15.16
CA LYS A 54 -1.29 12.02 -15.01
C LYS A 54 -0.79 12.46 -13.63
N ALA A 55 -1.19 13.64 -13.18
CA ALA A 55 -0.82 14.13 -11.85
C ALA A 55 -1.35 13.20 -10.75
N GLN A 56 -2.57 12.71 -10.92
CA GLN A 56 -3.16 11.77 -9.98
C GLN A 56 -2.41 10.44 -9.97
N ALA A 57 -2.04 9.93 -11.15
CA ALA A 57 -1.27 8.69 -11.27
C ALA A 57 0.11 8.83 -10.62
N ASP A 58 0.78 9.97 -10.84
CA ASP A 58 2.08 10.24 -10.22
C ASP A 58 1.97 10.29 -8.69
N SER A 59 0.91 10.92 -8.18
CA SER A 59 0.64 10.98 -6.74
C SER A 59 0.39 9.60 -6.15
N MET A 60 -0.38 8.77 -6.86
CA MET A 60 -0.65 7.40 -6.43
C MET A 60 0.63 6.55 -6.43
N GLU A 61 1.50 6.76 -7.41
CA GLU A 61 2.79 6.06 -7.48
C GLU A 61 3.67 6.42 -6.29
N GLU A 62 3.74 7.72 -5.93
CA GLU A 62 4.45 8.17 -4.74
C GLU A 62 3.89 7.55 -3.46
N ASP A 63 2.57 7.48 -3.35
CA ASP A 63 1.91 6.85 -2.21
C ASP A 63 2.24 5.36 -2.11
N MET A 64 2.26 4.67 -3.25
CA MET A 64 2.64 3.26 -3.30
C MET A 64 4.08 3.04 -2.86
N GLU A 65 5.00 3.87 -3.34
CA GLU A 65 6.40 3.80 -2.93
C GLU A 65 6.56 4.04 -1.43
N SER A 66 5.82 5.01 -0.89
CA SER A 66 5.81 5.29 0.54
C SER A 66 5.30 4.11 1.35
N LYS A 67 4.21 3.49 0.89
CA LYS A 67 3.64 2.30 1.55
C LYS A 67 4.58 1.10 1.47
N ASP A 68 5.27 0.94 0.34
CA ASP A 68 6.25 -0.13 0.19
C ASP A 68 7.41 0.03 1.17
N ARG A 69 7.88 1.27 1.39
CA ARG A 69 8.90 1.55 2.39
C ARG A 69 8.40 1.25 3.80
N GLU A 70 7.17 1.66 4.12
CA GLU A 70 6.56 1.35 5.42
C GLU A 70 6.42 -0.15 5.64
N THR A 71 5.99 -0.87 4.62
CA THR A 71 5.85 -2.33 4.67
C THR A 71 7.21 -2.99 4.89
N TYR A 72 8.23 -2.50 4.20
CA TYR A 72 9.59 -3.00 4.38
C TYR A 72 10.06 -2.79 5.83
N ASP A 73 9.88 -1.60 6.36
CA ASP A 73 10.27 -1.26 7.73
C ASP A 73 9.53 -2.12 8.75
N ILE A 74 8.23 -2.31 8.56
CA ILE A 74 7.41 -3.16 9.44
C ILE A 74 7.89 -4.60 9.40
N LYS A 75 8.17 -5.13 8.22
CA LYS A 75 8.70 -6.50 8.08
C LYS A 75 10.05 -6.65 8.76
N HIS A 76 10.91 -5.65 8.61
CA HIS A 76 12.21 -5.63 9.26
C HIS A 76 12.06 -5.63 10.79
N ASP A 77 11.18 -4.79 11.32
CA ASP A 77 10.90 -4.70 12.74
C ASP A 77 10.29 -6.01 13.26
N LEU A 78 9.42 -6.62 12.47
CA LEU A 78 8.81 -7.91 12.84
C LEU A 78 9.87 -9.01 12.96
N ILE A 79 10.80 -9.07 12.01
CA ILE A 79 11.90 -10.04 12.04
C ILE A 79 12.77 -9.79 13.27
N ALA A 80 13.11 -8.54 13.55
CA ALA A 80 13.90 -8.18 14.73
C ALA A 80 13.20 -8.58 16.02
N ALA A 81 11.89 -8.34 16.11
CA ALA A 81 11.08 -8.73 17.26
C ALA A 81 11.02 -10.25 17.41
N GLN A 82 10.90 -10.98 16.31
CA GLN A 82 10.87 -12.44 16.33
C GLN A 82 12.21 -13.02 16.82
N ILE A 83 13.30 -12.44 16.37
CA ILE A 83 14.64 -12.83 16.85
C ILE A 83 14.76 -12.59 18.37
N GLN A 84 14.26 -11.45 18.85
CA GLN A 84 14.27 -11.11 20.25
C GLN A 84 13.42 -12.09 21.07
N ILE A 85 12.25 -12.43 20.56
CA ILE A 85 11.37 -13.41 21.20
C ILE A 85 12.05 -14.78 21.30
N ASP A 86 12.64 -15.24 20.23
CA ASP A 86 13.33 -16.54 20.19
C ASP A 86 14.50 -16.56 21.19
N LYS A 87 15.26 -15.46 21.25
CA LYS A 87 16.37 -15.32 22.20
C LYS A 87 15.87 -15.38 23.63
N LEU A 88 14.77 -14.68 23.94
CA LEU A 88 14.17 -14.70 25.28
C LEU A 88 13.64 -16.08 25.64
N LYS A 89 13.03 -16.78 24.68
CA LYS A 89 12.59 -18.17 24.90
C LYS A 89 13.74 -19.08 25.26
N GLN A 90 14.87 -18.93 24.58
CA GLN A 90 16.07 -19.71 24.87
C GLN A 90 16.60 -19.40 26.26
N GLU A 91 16.63 -18.13 26.65
CA GLU A 91 17.05 -17.72 27.98
C GLU A 91 16.13 -18.28 29.07
N ILE A 92 14.82 -18.23 28.83
CA ILE A 92 13.84 -18.80 29.76
C ILE A 92 14.05 -20.30 29.91
N GLU A 93 14.26 -21.01 28.80
CA GLU A 93 14.50 -22.46 28.83
C GLU A 93 15.78 -22.80 29.58
N ALA A 94 16.84 -22.03 29.35
CA ALA A 94 18.10 -22.20 30.06
C ALA A 94 17.94 -21.96 31.57
N LEU A 95 17.16 -20.93 31.96
CA LEU A 95 16.87 -20.65 33.35
C LEU A 95 16.02 -21.76 33.98
N ARG A 96 15.04 -22.28 33.26
CA ARG A 96 14.22 -23.40 33.73
C ARG A 96 15.07 -24.64 34.00
N LYS A 97 15.98 -24.97 33.09
CA LYS A 97 16.89 -26.09 33.24
C LYS A 97 17.83 -25.88 34.42
N GLY A 98 18.40 -24.69 34.53
CA GLY A 98 19.25 -24.33 35.65
C GLY A 98 18.51 -24.42 36.96
N ARG A 99 17.28 -23.90 37.01
CA ARG A 99 16.42 -23.94 38.19
C ARG A 99 16.01 -25.37 38.55
N ALA A 100 15.64 -26.16 37.57
CA ALA A 100 15.29 -27.56 37.79
C ALA A 100 16.47 -28.34 38.37
N GLY A 101 17.66 -28.14 37.79
CA GLY A 101 18.87 -28.77 38.29
C GLY A 101 19.21 -28.33 39.71
N GLN A 102 19.04 -27.06 40.00
CA GLN A 102 19.28 -26.51 41.35
C GLN A 102 18.24 -27.01 42.37
N THR A 103 16.98 -27.08 41.96
CA THR A 103 15.90 -27.63 42.80
C THR A 103 16.16 -29.08 43.10
N SER A 104 16.62 -29.85 42.13
CA SER A 104 17.00 -31.25 42.30
C SER A 104 18.13 -31.39 43.29
N LYS A 105 19.17 -30.56 43.21
CA LYS A 105 20.25 -30.53 44.18
C LYS A 105 19.78 -30.14 45.56
N ASN A 106 18.92 -29.16 45.68
CA ASN A 106 18.37 -28.72 46.93
C ASN A 106 17.46 -29.79 47.58
N ALA A 107 16.76 -30.56 46.75
CA ALA A 107 15.96 -31.67 47.22
C ALA A 107 16.80 -32.80 47.78
N ALA A 108 18.04 -32.96 47.29
CA ALA A 108 18.98 -33.95 47.81
C ALA A 108 19.66 -33.51 49.13
N VAL A 109 19.60 -32.21 49.45
CA VAL A 109 20.07 -31.68 50.72
C VAL A 109 18.97 -31.83 51.77
N PRO A 110 19.17 -32.48 52.87
CA PRO A 110 18.12 -32.65 53.83
C PRO A 110 17.58 -31.29 54.29
N SER A 111 16.35 -31.30 54.50
CA SER A 111 15.40 -30.32 54.92
C SER A 111 15.86 -29.19 55.88
N ALA A 112 17.10 -29.11 56.19
CA ALA A 112 17.58 -28.00 57.04
C ALA A 112 17.22 -26.65 56.48
N ALA A 113 17.27 -26.52 55.16
CA ALA A 113 16.90 -25.30 54.49
C ALA A 113 15.38 -25.08 54.48
N GLY A 114 14.62 -26.13 54.47
CA GLY A 114 13.15 -26.02 54.51
C GLY A 114 12.62 -25.73 55.90
N ALA A 115 13.32 -26.14 56.92
CA ALA A 115 12.92 -25.90 58.29
C ALA A 115 13.03 -24.43 58.73
N ASP A 116 13.83 -23.70 58.01
CA ASP A 116 14.05 -22.28 58.31
C ASP A 116 13.06 -21.34 57.60
N ALA A 117 12.17 -21.88 56.91
CA ALA A 117 11.16 -21.10 56.18
C ALA A 117 10.14 -20.43 57.10
#